data_5454af0a06dd1c949b876d9d1fbee09b
#
_entry.id   5454af0a06dd1c949b876d9d1fbee09b
#
_cell.length_a   1.000
_cell.length_b   1.000
_cell.length_c   1.000
_cell.angle_alpha   90.00
_cell.angle_beta   90.00
_cell.angle_gamma   90.00
#
_symmetry.space_group_name_H-M   'P 1'
#
loop_
_entity.id
_entity.type
_entity.pdbx_description
1 polymer ?
#
loop_
_entity_poly.entity_id
_entity_poly.type
_entity_poly.pdbx_seq_one_letter_code
_entity_poly.pdbx_strand_id
1 'polypeptide(L)'
;NKLQLDLMSAKNYQEVIEMVDSAARLSQPGEWILGRGWHQSKWEPQPDTLVKGFPTHSKLSQVSPDNPVYLRHASGHAGFANAKAMEIAGIRNLQIEEAPIIVGEGGEIIMDVLGNPTGVFNETAMSLITQYIPETSTAMDLRALKLAVQECLNHGITSFQDAGVSQKTIDLYRQAVDGGTMSIRMWAMLSGDDQQLLSHWFNKGPE
;
A
#
# COMPACT_ATOMS: atom_id res chain seq x y z
N ASN A 1 -4.45 -8.46 -4.65
CA ASN A 1 -5.63 -7.72 -4.16
C ASN A 1 -6.69 -8.58 -3.43
N LYS A 2 -6.52 -9.94 -3.34
CA LYS A 2 -7.52 -10.80 -2.68
C LYS A 2 -7.55 -10.69 -1.14
N LEU A 3 -6.61 -9.95 -0.53
CA LEU A 3 -6.49 -9.72 0.91
C LEU A 3 -6.66 -8.24 1.33
N GLN A 4 -6.96 -7.39 0.40
CA GLN A 4 -7.23 -5.95 0.59
C GLN A 4 -8.24 -5.49 -0.46
N LEU A 5 -8.78 -4.27 -0.33
CA LEU A 5 -9.73 -3.73 -1.29
C LEU A 5 -9.08 -3.62 -2.68
N ASP A 6 -9.70 -4.27 -3.66
CA ASP A 6 -9.31 -4.13 -5.06
C ASP A 6 -10.06 -2.95 -5.69
N LEU A 7 -9.37 -1.81 -5.80
CA LEU A 7 -9.93 -0.56 -6.29
C LEU A 7 -9.74 -0.37 -7.80
N MET A 8 -9.19 -1.37 -8.50
CA MET A 8 -8.93 -1.27 -9.95
C MET A 8 -10.20 -1.15 -10.77
N SER A 9 -11.30 -1.72 -10.28
CA SER A 9 -12.62 -1.71 -10.93
C SER A 9 -13.42 -0.45 -10.65
N ALA A 10 -13.03 0.39 -9.66
CA ALA A 10 -13.76 1.59 -9.29
C ALA A 10 -13.73 2.61 -10.44
N LYS A 11 -14.91 2.98 -10.93
CA LYS A 11 -15.12 3.88 -12.07
C LYS A 11 -15.10 5.35 -11.68
N ASN A 12 -15.28 5.64 -10.39
CA ASN A 12 -15.32 7.00 -9.86
C ASN A 12 -14.92 7.00 -8.37
N TYR A 13 -14.76 8.20 -7.82
CA TYR A 13 -14.39 8.35 -6.41
C TYR A 13 -15.48 7.85 -5.45
N GLN A 14 -16.75 7.99 -5.81
CA GLN A 14 -17.87 7.55 -4.97
C GLN A 14 -17.84 6.02 -4.78
N GLU A 15 -17.55 5.25 -5.81
CA GLU A 15 -17.39 3.79 -5.70
C GLU A 15 -16.24 3.39 -4.75
N VAL A 16 -15.13 4.15 -4.76
CA VAL A 16 -14.04 3.93 -3.78
C VAL A 16 -14.54 4.17 -2.35
N ILE A 17 -15.32 5.24 -2.13
CA ILE A 17 -15.91 5.55 -0.82
C ILE A 17 -16.84 4.43 -0.36
N GLU A 18 -17.71 3.92 -1.23
CA GLU A 18 -18.66 2.83 -0.93
C GLU A 18 -17.94 1.52 -0.59
N MET A 19 -16.84 1.21 -1.28
CA MET A 19 -16.00 0.05 -0.97
C MET A 19 -15.37 0.19 0.42
N VAL A 20 -14.87 1.37 0.77
CA VAL A 20 -14.30 1.64 2.10
C VAL A 20 -15.38 1.64 3.18
N ASP A 21 -16.56 2.23 2.96
CA ASP A 21 -17.70 2.20 3.89
C ASP A 21 -18.11 0.74 4.20
N SER A 22 -18.20 -0.08 3.15
CA SER A 22 -18.53 -1.50 3.30
C SER A 22 -17.48 -2.25 4.12
N ALA A 23 -16.20 -1.96 3.93
CA ALA A 23 -15.12 -2.55 4.72
C ALA A 23 -15.13 -2.05 6.16
N ALA A 24 -15.34 -0.76 6.39
CA ALA A 24 -15.38 -0.16 7.73
C ALA A 24 -16.50 -0.76 8.59
N ARG A 25 -17.67 -1.04 7.99
CA ARG A 25 -18.80 -1.69 8.70
C ARG A 25 -18.48 -3.13 9.14
N LEU A 26 -17.54 -3.79 8.50
CA LEU A 26 -17.15 -5.17 8.79
C LEU A 26 -15.90 -5.27 9.67
N SER A 27 -15.15 -4.18 9.81
CA SER A 27 -13.91 -4.11 10.58
C SER A 27 -14.17 -3.72 12.04
N GLN A 28 -13.28 -4.17 12.95
CA GLN A 28 -13.29 -3.67 14.30
C GLN A 28 -12.72 -2.23 14.36
N PRO A 29 -13.17 -1.37 15.30
CA PRO A 29 -12.58 -0.05 15.49
C PRO A 29 -11.05 -0.14 15.67
N GLY A 30 -10.30 0.71 15.00
CA GLY A 30 -8.82 0.70 15.00
C GLY A 30 -8.17 -0.28 14.02
N GLU A 31 -8.92 -1.18 13.41
CA GLU A 31 -8.40 -2.07 12.37
C GLU A 31 -8.11 -1.29 11.09
N TRP A 32 -6.91 -1.53 10.50
CA TRP A 32 -6.50 -0.88 9.27
C TRP A 32 -7.26 -1.43 8.06
N ILE A 33 -7.82 -0.52 7.28
CA ILE A 33 -8.43 -0.82 5.98
C ILE A 33 -7.43 -0.48 4.89
N LEU A 34 -6.94 -1.52 4.21
CA LEU A 34 -5.96 -1.39 3.14
C LEU A 34 -6.61 -1.64 1.78
N GLY A 35 -6.18 -0.89 0.78
CA GLY A 35 -6.63 -1.06 -0.59
C GLY A 35 -5.57 -0.68 -1.61
N ARG A 36 -5.77 -1.09 -2.86
CA ARG A 36 -4.85 -0.79 -3.95
C ARG A 36 -5.57 -0.66 -5.28
N GLY A 37 -5.02 0.17 -6.16
CA GLY A 37 -5.39 0.18 -7.56
C GLY A 37 -6.29 1.35 -7.97
N TRP A 38 -6.59 2.30 -7.06
CA TRP A 38 -7.30 3.51 -7.48
C TRP A 38 -6.45 4.34 -8.45
N HIS A 39 -7.13 5.02 -9.39
CA HIS A 39 -6.49 5.85 -10.38
C HIS A 39 -7.45 6.96 -10.83
N GLN A 40 -7.27 8.16 -10.31
CA GLN A 40 -8.20 9.28 -10.50
C GLN A 40 -8.40 9.68 -11.96
N SER A 41 -7.42 9.47 -12.84
CA SER A 41 -7.60 9.81 -14.26
C SER A 41 -8.57 8.90 -15.02
N LYS A 42 -8.98 7.78 -14.40
CA LYS A 42 -9.97 6.86 -14.97
C LYS A 42 -11.39 7.12 -14.45
N TRP A 43 -11.53 8.06 -13.51
CA TRP A 43 -12.80 8.28 -12.86
C TRP A 43 -13.76 9.14 -13.70
N GLU A 44 -15.01 8.67 -13.81
CA GLU A 44 -16.12 9.35 -14.47
C GLU A 44 -17.38 9.17 -13.61
N PRO A 45 -18.00 10.21 -13.04
CA PRO A 45 -17.51 11.59 -13.03
C PRO A 45 -16.26 11.80 -12.14
N GLN A 46 -15.55 12.88 -12.43
CA GLN A 46 -14.46 13.32 -11.57
C GLN A 46 -15.01 13.82 -10.22
N PRO A 47 -14.21 13.74 -9.12
CA PRO A 47 -14.59 14.35 -7.85
C PRO A 47 -14.80 15.88 -7.99
N ASP A 48 -15.75 16.42 -7.23
CA ASP A 48 -16.06 17.87 -7.23
C ASP A 48 -14.86 18.73 -6.82
N THR A 49 -13.96 18.15 -6.00
CA THR A 49 -12.77 18.85 -5.51
C THR A 49 -11.54 18.00 -5.76
N LEU A 50 -10.58 18.58 -6.48
CA LEU A 50 -9.26 18.02 -6.71
C LEU A 50 -8.19 19.04 -6.31
N VAL A 51 -7.12 18.55 -5.67
CA VAL A 51 -5.92 19.34 -5.37
C VAL A 51 -4.75 18.70 -6.10
N LYS A 52 -4.09 19.45 -6.97
CA LYS A 52 -3.03 18.93 -7.87
C LYS A 52 -3.48 17.65 -8.62
N GLY A 53 -4.76 17.56 -8.98
CA GLY A 53 -5.32 16.41 -9.68
C GLY A 53 -5.66 15.20 -8.80
N PHE A 54 -5.53 15.30 -7.48
CA PHE A 54 -5.84 14.24 -6.52
C PHE A 54 -7.10 14.55 -5.69
N PRO A 55 -7.83 13.52 -5.23
CA PRO A 55 -8.98 13.68 -4.34
C PRO A 55 -8.54 14.16 -2.95
N THR A 56 -9.51 14.63 -2.14
CA THR A 56 -9.31 14.96 -0.73
C THR A 56 -9.93 13.90 0.18
N HIS A 57 -9.37 13.73 1.39
CA HIS A 57 -9.74 12.68 2.32
C HIS A 57 -11.11 12.86 3.01
N SER A 58 -11.78 13.99 2.87
CA SER A 58 -12.96 14.33 3.67
C SER A 58 -14.06 13.26 3.62
N LYS A 59 -14.48 12.84 2.41
CA LYS A 59 -15.48 11.76 2.25
C LYS A 59 -14.96 10.42 2.76
N LEU A 60 -13.68 10.11 2.51
CA LEU A 60 -13.03 8.90 3.01
C LEU A 60 -13.05 8.84 4.55
N SER A 61 -12.73 9.96 5.20
CA SER A 61 -12.72 10.07 6.66
C SER A 61 -14.12 10.00 7.27
N GLN A 62 -15.13 10.49 6.56
CA GLN A 62 -16.53 10.46 7.00
C GLN A 62 -17.06 9.02 7.09
N VAL A 63 -16.71 8.15 6.15
CA VAL A 63 -17.20 6.75 6.12
C VAL A 63 -16.36 5.79 6.95
N SER A 64 -15.19 6.23 7.42
CA SER A 64 -14.28 5.40 8.23
C SER A 64 -13.69 6.17 9.43
N PRO A 65 -14.53 6.74 10.31
CA PRO A 65 -14.05 7.60 11.40
C PRO A 65 -13.21 6.86 12.44
N ASP A 66 -13.49 5.59 12.67
CA ASP A 66 -12.86 4.76 13.69
C ASP A 66 -11.75 3.85 13.14
N ASN A 67 -11.65 3.73 11.83
CA ASN A 67 -10.69 2.86 11.17
C ASN A 67 -9.66 3.66 10.38
N PRO A 68 -8.35 3.44 10.59
CA PRO A 68 -7.34 4.02 9.72
C PRO A 68 -7.41 3.37 8.33
N VAL A 69 -7.39 4.20 7.29
CA VAL A 69 -7.48 3.78 5.89
C VAL A 69 -6.22 4.19 5.15
N TYR A 70 -5.65 3.28 4.38
CA TYR A 70 -4.57 3.58 3.45
C TYR A 70 -4.78 2.87 2.12
N LEU A 71 -4.93 3.65 1.06
CA LEU A 71 -5.22 3.18 -0.29
C LEU A 71 -4.04 3.49 -1.22
N ARG A 72 -3.37 2.46 -1.73
CA ARG A 72 -2.23 2.63 -2.63
C ARG A 72 -2.70 2.87 -4.06
N HIS A 73 -2.17 3.90 -4.71
CA HIS A 73 -2.44 4.21 -6.11
C HIS A 73 -1.97 3.09 -7.05
N ALA A 74 -2.59 2.96 -8.23
CA ALA A 74 -2.27 1.93 -9.22
C ALA A 74 -0.81 1.99 -9.69
N SER A 75 -0.21 3.19 -9.80
CA SER A 75 1.21 3.35 -10.15
C SER A 75 2.17 2.87 -9.04
N GLY A 76 1.71 2.81 -7.78
CA GLY A 76 2.57 2.53 -6.65
C GLY A 76 3.31 3.74 -6.07
N HIS A 77 3.24 4.91 -6.70
CA HIS A 77 3.95 6.15 -6.36
C HIS A 77 3.15 7.14 -5.52
N ALA A 78 1.90 6.81 -5.17
CA ALA A 78 1.06 7.61 -4.30
C ALA A 78 0.27 6.73 -3.33
N GLY A 79 0.00 7.27 -2.14
CA GLY A 79 -0.87 6.68 -1.14
C GLY A 79 -1.93 7.68 -0.72
N PHE A 80 -3.13 7.20 -0.39
CA PHE A 80 -4.26 8.01 0.03
C PHE A 80 -4.74 7.55 1.40
N ALA A 81 -4.61 8.40 2.39
CA ALA A 81 -4.93 8.15 3.80
C ALA A 81 -6.16 8.95 4.23
N ASN A 82 -6.94 8.39 5.16
CA ASN A 82 -8.01 9.14 5.84
C ASN A 82 -7.46 9.92 7.06
N ALA A 83 -8.32 10.71 7.69
CA ALA A 83 -7.96 11.51 8.87
C ALA A 83 -7.46 10.62 10.03
N LYS A 84 -8.03 9.42 10.21
CA LYS A 84 -7.63 8.50 11.29
C LYS A 84 -6.21 7.96 11.08
N ALA A 85 -5.84 7.60 9.88
CA ALA A 85 -4.48 7.18 9.55
C ALA A 85 -3.48 8.33 9.72
N MET A 86 -3.83 9.54 9.29
CA MET A 86 -3.02 10.74 9.50
C MET A 86 -2.87 11.10 10.98
N GLU A 87 -3.94 10.94 11.78
CA GLU A 87 -3.89 11.15 13.23
C GLU A 87 -2.88 10.21 13.91
N ILE A 88 -2.91 8.91 13.57
CA ILE A 88 -1.96 7.91 14.08
C ILE A 88 -0.51 8.29 13.71
N ALA A 89 -0.31 8.82 12.51
CA ALA A 89 0.99 9.29 12.03
C ALA A 89 1.43 10.65 12.61
N GLY A 90 0.60 11.28 13.47
CA GLY A 90 0.89 12.61 14.02
C GLY A 90 0.77 13.75 13.00
N ILE A 91 0.18 13.49 11.83
CA ILE A 91 -0.01 14.46 10.76
C ILE A 91 -1.36 15.13 10.96
N ARG A 92 -1.36 16.24 11.71
CA ARG A 92 -2.51 17.14 11.86
C ARG A 92 -2.27 18.40 11.05
N ASN A 93 -3.22 19.34 11.08
CA ASN A 93 -3.08 20.63 10.40
C ASN A 93 -1.66 21.19 10.61
N LEU A 94 -0.86 21.13 9.55
CA LEU A 94 0.50 21.66 9.53
C LEU A 94 0.41 23.16 9.46
N GLN A 95 -0.02 23.81 10.54
CA GLN A 95 0.26 25.23 10.73
C GLN A 95 1.76 25.37 10.87
N ILE A 96 2.32 26.26 10.07
CA ILE A 96 3.75 26.46 9.73
C ILE A 96 4.69 26.66 10.96
N GLU A 97 4.18 26.61 12.19
CA GLU A 97 4.92 26.92 13.41
C GLU A 97 5.40 25.69 14.23
N GLU A 98 4.94 24.50 13.95
CA GLU A 98 5.41 23.29 14.63
C GLU A 98 6.26 22.47 13.65
N ALA A 99 7.44 22.05 14.10
CA ALA A 99 8.53 21.40 13.38
C ALA A 99 8.18 20.81 12.01
N PRO A 100 8.89 21.17 10.94
CA PRO A 100 8.58 20.69 9.60
C PRO A 100 8.55 19.16 9.60
N ILE A 101 7.48 18.56 9.08
CA ILE A 101 7.47 17.12 8.83
C ILE A 101 8.59 16.86 7.84
N ILE A 102 9.60 16.12 8.28
CA ILE A 102 10.72 15.73 7.43
C ILE A 102 10.20 14.70 6.44
N VAL A 103 9.88 15.18 5.25
CA VAL A 103 9.61 14.32 4.10
C VAL A 103 10.97 13.93 3.53
N GLY A 104 11.23 12.66 3.30
CA GLY A 104 12.44 12.19 2.64
C GLY A 104 12.61 12.86 1.26
N GLU A 105 13.83 12.91 0.76
CA GLU A 105 14.12 13.49 -0.56
C GLU A 105 13.21 12.88 -1.63
N GLY A 106 12.58 13.72 -2.45
CA GLY A 106 11.66 13.33 -3.51
C GLY A 106 10.21 13.06 -3.06
N GLY A 107 9.90 13.10 -1.76
CA GLY A 107 8.54 12.93 -1.27
C GLY A 107 7.73 14.22 -1.18
N GLU A 108 6.41 14.12 -1.32
CA GLU A 108 5.50 15.26 -1.19
C GLU A 108 4.21 14.86 -0.46
N ILE A 109 3.79 15.68 0.51
CA ILE A 109 2.44 15.65 1.06
C ILE A 109 1.61 16.66 0.26
N ILE A 110 0.54 16.21 -0.38
CA ILE A 110 -0.34 17.10 -1.15
C ILE A 110 -1.18 17.93 -0.17
N MET A 111 -0.96 19.24 -0.19
CA MET A 111 -1.64 20.21 0.68
C MET A 111 -2.68 21.00 -0.10
N ASP A 112 -3.79 21.36 0.55
CA ASP A 112 -4.76 22.32 0.03
C ASP A 112 -4.23 23.76 0.11
N VAL A 113 -5.02 24.71 -0.38
CA VAL A 113 -4.69 26.14 -0.41
C VAL A 113 -4.57 26.76 1.00
N LEU A 114 -5.10 26.08 2.03
CA LEU A 114 -5.04 26.51 3.43
C LEU A 114 -3.90 25.84 4.20
N GLY A 115 -3.10 24.99 3.52
CA GLY A 115 -2.02 24.23 4.15
C GLY A 115 -2.47 22.98 4.90
N ASN A 116 -3.70 22.50 4.67
CA ASN A 116 -4.14 21.24 5.26
C ASN A 116 -3.74 20.06 4.37
N PRO A 117 -3.30 18.92 4.96
CA PRO A 117 -3.04 17.70 4.19
C PRO A 117 -4.32 17.20 3.52
N THR A 118 -4.27 16.91 2.23
CA THR A 118 -5.40 16.35 1.48
C THR A 118 -5.61 14.86 1.73
N GLY A 119 -4.65 14.21 2.42
CA GLY A 119 -4.59 12.77 2.60
C GLY A 119 -3.74 12.06 1.55
N VAL A 120 -3.24 12.74 0.53
CA VAL A 120 -2.39 12.14 -0.51
C VAL A 120 -0.91 12.39 -0.22
N PHE A 121 -0.14 11.29 -0.29
CA PHE A 121 1.29 11.22 -0.01
C PHE A 121 1.98 10.61 -1.23
N ASN A 122 2.97 11.32 -1.79
CA ASN A 122 3.71 10.86 -2.96
C ASN A 122 5.11 10.38 -2.56
N GLU A 123 5.61 9.36 -3.28
CA GLU A 123 6.97 8.83 -3.17
C GLU A 123 7.39 8.52 -1.73
N THR A 124 8.51 9.06 -1.28
CA THR A 124 9.04 8.80 0.07
C THR A 124 8.11 9.28 1.18
N ALA A 125 7.21 10.25 0.92
CA ALA A 125 6.22 10.70 1.90
C ALA A 125 5.22 9.60 2.28
N MET A 126 5.02 8.57 1.45
CA MET A 126 4.17 7.42 1.79
C MET A 126 4.63 6.73 3.08
N SER A 127 5.94 6.72 3.36
CA SER A 127 6.50 6.11 4.57
C SER A 127 6.00 6.73 5.86
N LEU A 128 5.59 7.99 5.83
CA LEU A 128 5.02 8.69 6.99
C LEU A 128 3.76 8.01 7.52
N ILE A 129 3.00 7.35 6.65
CA ILE A 129 1.81 6.57 7.01
C ILE A 129 2.13 5.08 7.12
N THR A 130 2.85 4.53 6.14
CA THR A 130 3.00 3.07 6.03
C THR A 130 3.80 2.44 7.17
N GLN A 131 4.66 3.19 7.85
CA GLN A 131 5.40 2.72 9.03
C GLN A 131 4.49 2.37 10.23
N TYR A 132 3.25 2.87 10.25
CA TYR A 132 2.25 2.59 11.31
C TYR A 132 1.30 1.45 10.95
N ILE A 133 1.34 0.97 9.71
CA ILE A 133 0.54 -0.18 9.30
C ILE A 133 1.14 -1.43 9.96
N PRO A 134 0.36 -2.20 10.71
CA PRO A 134 0.86 -3.41 11.37
C PRO A 134 1.46 -4.39 10.36
N GLU A 135 2.58 -5.01 10.71
CA GLU A 135 3.15 -6.07 9.90
C GLU A 135 2.18 -7.26 9.80
N THR A 136 2.16 -7.85 8.61
CA THR A 136 1.40 -9.08 8.38
C THR A 136 2.08 -10.26 9.09
N SER A 137 1.28 -11.21 9.58
CA SER A 137 1.81 -12.47 10.09
C SER A 137 2.36 -13.35 8.96
N THR A 138 3.35 -14.19 9.28
CA THR A 138 3.88 -15.19 8.32
C THR A 138 2.77 -16.05 7.71
N ALA A 139 1.74 -16.40 8.49
CA ALA A 139 0.59 -17.16 7.99
C ALA A 139 -0.19 -16.37 6.92
N MET A 140 -0.35 -15.07 7.11
CA MET A 140 -1.00 -14.19 6.14
C MET A 140 -0.15 -14.03 4.89
N ASP A 141 1.17 -13.87 5.04
CA ASP A 141 2.13 -13.75 3.93
C ASP A 141 2.14 -15.04 3.08
N LEU A 142 2.17 -16.24 3.71
CA LEU A 142 2.05 -17.52 3.01
C LEU A 142 0.71 -17.67 2.28
N ARG A 143 -0.38 -17.20 2.88
CA ARG A 143 -1.69 -17.17 2.22
C ARG A 143 -1.68 -16.26 1.01
N ALA A 144 -1.08 -15.08 1.11
CA ALA A 144 -0.93 -14.13 0.00
C ALA A 144 -0.12 -14.75 -1.14
N LEU A 145 1.01 -15.38 -0.82
CA LEU A 145 1.86 -16.06 -1.77
C LEU A 145 1.10 -17.20 -2.49
N LYS A 146 0.39 -18.05 -1.74
CA LYS A 146 -0.42 -19.12 -2.32
C LYS A 146 -1.47 -18.58 -3.31
N LEU A 147 -2.13 -17.48 -2.97
CA LEU A 147 -3.10 -16.84 -3.87
C LEU A 147 -2.43 -16.28 -5.13
N ALA A 148 -1.23 -15.69 -5.01
CA ALA A 148 -0.46 -15.19 -6.13
C ALA A 148 0.01 -16.32 -7.07
N VAL A 149 0.52 -17.41 -6.51
CA VAL A 149 0.90 -18.62 -7.26
C VAL A 149 -0.30 -19.18 -8.02
N GLN A 150 -1.45 -19.30 -7.36
CA GLN A 150 -2.68 -19.78 -8.02
C GLN A 150 -3.12 -18.86 -9.15
N GLU A 151 -3.00 -17.55 -8.98
CA GLU A 151 -3.33 -16.59 -10.02
C GLU A 151 -2.40 -16.73 -11.24
N CYS A 152 -1.09 -16.90 -11.02
CA CYS A 152 -0.14 -17.21 -12.09
C CYS A 152 -0.54 -18.46 -12.87
N LEU A 153 -0.85 -19.55 -12.16
CA LEU A 153 -1.26 -20.81 -12.79
C LEU A 153 -2.58 -20.69 -13.58
N ASN A 154 -3.55 -19.94 -13.07
CA ASN A 154 -4.82 -19.68 -13.77
C ASN A 154 -4.61 -18.97 -15.12
N HIS A 155 -3.51 -18.24 -15.26
CA HIS A 155 -3.12 -17.58 -16.50
C HIS A 155 -2.03 -18.32 -17.31
N GLY A 156 -1.72 -19.56 -16.93
CA GLY A 156 -0.69 -20.37 -17.60
C GLY A 156 0.76 -19.91 -17.32
N ILE A 157 0.96 -19.06 -16.31
CA ILE A 157 2.28 -18.55 -15.93
C ILE A 157 2.93 -19.57 -14.99
N THR A 158 4.02 -20.19 -15.42
CA THR A 158 4.77 -21.21 -14.67
C THR A 158 6.13 -20.74 -14.18
N SER A 159 6.50 -19.49 -14.50
CA SER A 159 7.75 -18.86 -14.05
C SER A 159 7.49 -17.39 -13.80
N PHE A 160 7.99 -16.87 -12.68
CA PHE A 160 7.79 -15.47 -12.28
C PHE A 160 9.11 -14.86 -11.78
N GLN A 161 9.29 -13.58 -12.02
CA GLN A 161 10.42 -12.80 -11.54
C GLN A 161 9.93 -11.79 -10.53
N ASP A 162 10.54 -11.74 -9.34
CA ASP A 162 10.20 -10.78 -8.30
C ASP A 162 11.43 -9.91 -8.00
N ALA A 163 11.27 -8.60 -8.24
CA ALA A 163 12.35 -7.62 -8.11
C ALA A 163 12.30 -6.90 -6.77
N GLY A 164 13.46 -6.76 -6.12
CA GLY A 164 13.58 -6.01 -4.88
C GLY A 164 13.18 -6.83 -3.63
N VAL A 165 13.42 -8.13 -3.63
CA VAL A 165 13.08 -9.00 -2.49
C VAL A 165 14.01 -8.79 -1.31
N SER A 166 13.44 -8.83 -0.10
CA SER A 166 14.13 -8.82 1.18
C SER A 166 14.49 -10.24 1.62
N GLN A 167 15.35 -10.38 2.65
CA GLN A 167 15.62 -11.67 3.27
C GLN A 167 14.34 -12.34 3.80
N LYS A 168 13.43 -11.57 4.42
CA LYS A 168 12.10 -12.07 4.86
C LYS A 168 11.32 -12.70 3.72
N THR A 169 11.33 -12.08 2.54
CA THR A 169 10.64 -12.60 1.34
C THR A 169 11.30 -13.89 0.83
N ILE A 170 12.63 -13.96 0.84
CA ILE A 170 13.36 -15.17 0.45
C ILE A 170 13.03 -16.35 1.38
N ASP A 171 13.02 -16.10 2.69
CA ASP A 171 12.68 -17.12 3.68
C ASP A 171 11.22 -17.61 3.53
N LEU A 172 10.30 -16.69 3.18
CA LEU A 172 8.93 -17.04 2.85
C LEU A 172 8.83 -17.95 1.62
N TYR A 173 9.61 -17.65 0.56
CA TYR A 173 9.65 -18.49 -0.64
C TYR A 173 10.21 -19.87 -0.34
N ARG A 174 11.29 -19.98 0.45
CA ARG A 174 11.82 -21.27 0.89
C ARG A 174 10.78 -22.07 1.66
N GLN A 175 10.14 -21.44 2.65
CA GLN A 175 9.08 -22.11 3.41
C GLN A 175 7.96 -22.62 2.50
N ALA A 176 7.59 -21.86 1.46
CA ALA A 176 6.59 -22.29 0.49
C ALA A 176 7.06 -23.44 -0.41
N VAL A 177 8.35 -23.47 -0.78
CA VAL A 177 8.97 -24.57 -1.52
C VAL A 177 9.00 -25.84 -0.66
N ASP A 178 9.52 -25.76 0.56
CA ASP A 178 9.61 -26.88 1.51
C ASP A 178 8.23 -27.44 1.87
N GLY A 179 7.24 -26.56 1.98
CA GLY A 179 5.83 -26.92 2.19
C GLY A 179 5.06 -27.39 0.94
N GLY A 180 5.70 -27.47 -0.24
CA GLY A 180 5.10 -27.94 -1.49
C GLY A 180 4.02 -27.00 -2.05
N THR A 181 3.98 -25.74 -1.63
CA THR A 181 2.97 -24.75 -2.06
C THR A 181 3.47 -23.79 -3.15
N MET A 182 4.77 -23.78 -3.46
CA MET A 182 5.38 -23.03 -4.55
C MET A 182 5.39 -23.88 -5.83
N SER A 183 4.30 -23.81 -6.60
CA SER A 183 4.11 -24.60 -7.83
C SER A 183 4.57 -23.89 -9.11
N ILE A 184 5.29 -22.77 -8.98
CA ILE A 184 5.90 -22.03 -10.09
C ILE A 184 7.39 -21.85 -9.82
N ARG A 185 8.18 -21.63 -10.89
CA ARG A 185 9.57 -21.23 -10.76
C ARG A 185 9.65 -19.76 -10.39
N MET A 186 10.40 -19.42 -9.35
CA MET A 186 10.59 -18.06 -8.89
C MET A 186 12.05 -17.63 -9.09
N TRP A 187 12.23 -16.49 -9.75
CA TRP A 187 13.51 -15.80 -9.83
C TRP A 187 13.45 -14.57 -8.91
N ALA A 188 14.05 -14.67 -7.76
CA ALA A 188 14.10 -13.60 -6.77
C ALA A 188 15.32 -12.71 -7.02
N MET A 189 15.10 -11.43 -7.29
CA MET A 189 16.14 -10.42 -7.45
C MET A 189 16.23 -9.59 -6.16
N LEU A 190 17.42 -9.57 -5.56
CA LEU A 190 17.66 -8.92 -4.26
C LEU A 190 17.41 -7.40 -4.30
N SER A 191 16.91 -6.83 -3.21
CA SER A 191 16.84 -5.37 -3.06
C SER A 191 18.26 -4.78 -3.05
N GLY A 192 18.47 -3.76 -3.90
CA GLY A 192 19.76 -3.06 -4.00
C GLY A 192 20.05 -2.14 -2.80
N ASP A 193 19.05 -1.85 -2.00
CA ASP A 193 19.17 -0.92 -0.86
C ASP A 193 19.74 -1.59 0.39
N ASP A 194 19.72 -2.93 0.46
CA ASP A 194 20.22 -3.71 1.60
C ASP A 194 21.63 -4.28 1.32
N GLN A 195 22.64 -3.52 1.73
CA GLN A 195 24.05 -3.91 1.55
C GLN A 195 24.44 -5.18 2.30
N GLN A 196 23.81 -5.49 3.43
CA GLN A 196 24.08 -6.72 4.19
C GLN A 196 23.50 -7.93 3.46
N LEU A 197 22.29 -7.82 2.94
CA LEU A 197 21.66 -8.82 2.09
C LEU A 197 22.52 -9.12 0.86
N LEU A 198 22.93 -8.08 0.14
CA LEU A 198 23.78 -8.22 -1.04
C LEU A 198 25.10 -8.92 -0.70
N SER A 199 25.82 -8.49 0.35
CA SER A 199 27.09 -9.07 0.77
C SER A 199 26.94 -10.56 1.14
N HIS A 200 25.87 -10.91 1.86
CA HIS A 200 25.56 -12.29 2.20
C HIS A 200 25.42 -13.16 0.95
N TRP A 201 24.57 -12.74 0.01
CA TRP A 201 24.25 -13.53 -1.17
C TRP A 201 25.34 -13.55 -2.23
N PHE A 202 26.17 -12.49 -2.36
CA PHE A 202 27.34 -12.50 -3.23
C PHE A 202 28.38 -13.54 -2.77
N ASN A 203 28.51 -13.76 -1.46
CA ASN A 203 29.42 -14.76 -0.93
C ASN A 203 28.84 -16.19 -1.02
N LYS A 204 27.52 -16.34 -0.87
CA LYS A 204 26.84 -17.64 -0.88
C LYS A 204 26.59 -18.17 -2.30
N GLY A 205 26.30 -17.29 -3.24
CA GLY A 205 25.84 -17.63 -4.58
C GLY A 205 24.33 -17.93 -4.66
N PRO A 206 23.82 -18.13 -5.90
CA PRO A 206 22.41 -18.45 -6.12
C PRO A 206 22.07 -19.86 -5.62
N GLU A 207 20.82 -20.04 -5.25
CA GLU A 207 20.20 -21.33 -4.89
C GLU A 207 19.25 -21.82 -5.95
#